data_dbd5334f7ac0be31304a630b5ecbc052
#
_entry.id   dbd5334f7ac0be31304a630b5ecbc052
#
_cell.length_a   1.000
_cell.length_b   1.000
_cell.length_c   1.000
_cell.angle_alpha   90.00
_cell.angle_beta   90.00
_cell.angle_gamma   90.00
#
_symmetry.space_group_name_H-M   'P 1'
#
loop_
_entity.id
_entity.type
_entity.pdbx_description
1 polymer ?
#
loop_
_entity_poly.entity_id
_entity_poly.type
_entity_poly.pdbx_seq_one_letter_code
_entity_poly.pdbx_strand_id
1 'polypeptide(L)'
;LALASQRLLVATGVWPRIAAAQPILKIKASDGIAGQGPSPLFLGFDSAELEEGPMGYMVEDRHLYAAFLQAMQETAGITLLSGETVIAQEVGAQGVTVTLASGKAIAARLLVGCDGRQSGVAARAGIKRTGWGYGQTALVTAIHHEKNHEGTAHQFFMPAGPLAILPLAGGHHSSIVWSETDETAAAIQALPDDEYLEALRPRFGDFLGEIQLAGARFTYPLSLSLAERFIAPRLALVGDAAHGVHPI
;
A
#
# COMPACT_ATOMS: atom_id res chain seq x y z
N LEU A 1 -1.13 -0.40 -7.78
CA LEU A 1 -2.23 -1.32 -8.13
C LEU A 1 -1.82 -2.23 -9.28
N ALA A 2 -1.91 -3.56 -9.09
CA ALA A 2 -1.72 -4.52 -10.18
C ALA A 2 -2.86 -4.41 -11.21
N LEU A 3 -2.62 -4.89 -12.44
CA LEU A 3 -3.62 -4.86 -13.52
C LEU A 3 -4.93 -5.56 -13.13
N ALA A 4 -4.86 -6.67 -12.38
CA ALA A 4 -6.06 -7.36 -11.89
C ALA A 4 -6.91 -6.46 -10.95
N SER A 5 -6.25 -5.68 -10.08
CA SER A 5 -6.94 -4.72 -9.21
C SER A 5 -7.59 -3.59 -10.01
N GLN A 6 -6.90 -3.09 -11.03
CA GLN A 6 -7.45 -2.08 -11.94
C GLN A 6 -8.69 -2.60 -12.67
N ARG A 7 -8.64 -3.82 -13.20
CA ARG A 7 -9.80 -4.47 -13.86
C ARG A 7 -11.00 -4.61 -12.91
N LEU A 8 -10.76 -4.95 -11.63
CA LEU A 8 -11.81 -5.01 -10.62
C LEU A 8 -12.43 -3.63 -10.35
N LEU A 9 -11.59 -2.59 -10.25
CA LEU A 9 -12.07 -1.21 -10.06
C LEU A 9 -12.86 -0.70 -11.26
N VAL A 10 -12.52 -1.13 -12.48
CA VAL A 10 -13.32 -0.85 -13.69
C VAL A 10 -14.67 -1.57 -13.61
N ALA A 11 -14.67 -2.86 -13.31
CA ALA A 11 -15.89 -3.64 -13.22
C ALA A 11 -16.88 -3.15 -12.14
N THR A 12 -16.35 -2.57 -11.06
CA THR A 12 -17.14 -1.97 -9.97
C THR A 12 -17.46 -0.48 -10.18
N GLY A 13 -17.02 0.10 -11.30
CA GLY A 13 -17.26 1.51 -11.61
C GLY A 13 -16.44 2.51 -10.78
N VAL A 14 -15.49 2.06 -9.97
CA VAL A 14 -14.62 2.94 -9.15
C VAL A 14 -13.54 3.61 -10.00
N TRP A 15 -12.95 2.87 -10.95
CA TRP A 15 -11.82 3.35 -11.76
C TRP A 15 -12.06 4.69 -12.47
N PRO A 16 -13.20 4.96 -13.13
CA PRO A 16 -13.45 6.25 -13.80
C PRO A 16 -13.51 7.46 -12.84
N ARG A 17 -13.62 7.23 -11.53
CA ARG A 17 -13.67 8.26 -10.49
C ARG A 17 -12.31 8.62 -9.92
N ILE A 18 -11.27 7.88 -10.28
CA ILE A 18 -9.90 8.14 -9.83
C ILE A 18 -9.35 9.33 -10.61
N ALA A 19 -9.06 10.43 -9.91
CA ALA A 19 -8.63 11.69 -10.53
C ALA A 19 -7.24 11.60 -11.18
N ALA A 20 -6.35 10.79 -10.64
CA ALA A 20 -5.00 10.61 -11.17
C ALA A 20 -4.51 9.18 -10.95
N ALA A 21 -4.07 8.54 -12.02
CA ALA A 21 -3.43 7.23 -12.00
C ALA A 21 -2.24 7.24 -12.96
N GLN A 22 -1.06 6.92 -12.46
CA GLN A 22 0.16 6.84 -13.27
C GLN A 22 0.38 5.40 -13.72
N PRO A 23 0.37 5.11 -15.03
CA PRO A 23 0.72 3.78 -15.51
C PRO A 23 2.20 3.47 -15.25
N ILE A 24 2.48 2.23 -14.83
CA ILE A 24 3.82 1.67 -14.74
C ILE A 24 4.10 0.99 -16.08
N LEU A 25 4.93 1.65 -16.89
CA LEU A 25 5.27 1.20 -18.25
C LEU A 25 6.51 0.29 -18.24
N LYS A 26 7.46 0.58 -17.35
CA LYS A 26 8.70 -0.18 -17.21
C LYS A 26 9.00 -0.46 -15.74
N ILE A 27 9.60 -1.62 -15.49
CA ILE A 27 10.16 -1.95 -14.17
C ILE A 27 11.61 -2.29 -14.36
N LYS A 28 12.48 -1.69 -13.55
CA LYS A 28 13.92 -1.99 -13.48
C LYS A 28 14.26 -2.44 -12.08
N ALA A 29 14.69 -3.68 -11.94
CA ALA A 29 15.11 -4.26 -10.67
C ALA A 29 16.60 -4.59 -10.71
N SER A 30 17.35 -4.17 -9.70
CA SER A 30 18.78 -4.45 -9.56
C SER A 30 19.18 -4.54 -8.10
N ASP A 31 20.32 -5.16 -7.83
CA ASP A 31 21.02 -4.96 -6.56
C ASP A 31 21.55 -3.52 -6.48
N GLY A 32 21.77 -3.03 -5.28
CA GLY A 32 22.35 -1.71 -5.03
C GLY A 32 23.17 -1.67 -3.75
N ILE A 33 24.16 -0.80 -3.74
CA ILE A 33 24.96 -0.45 -2.56
C ILE A 33 25.00 1.07 -2.47
N ALA A 34 24.71 1.61 -1.29
CA ALA A 34 24.76 3.06 -1.07
C ALA A 34 26.13 3.63 -1.47
N GLY A 35 26.14 4.71 -2.27
CA GLY A 35 27.34 5.34 -2.79
C GLY A 35 27.95 4.70 -4.03
N GLN A 36 27.48 3.51 -4.45
CA GLN A 36 27.93 2.85 -5.69
C GLN A 36 26.84 2.90 -6.79
N GLY A 37 25.63 3.34 -6.43
CA GLY A 37 24.49 3.35 -7.33
C GLY A 37 23.92 1.96 -7.61
N PRO A 38 22.98 1.87 -8.58
CA PRO A 38 22.41 0.58 -9.02
C PRO A 38 23.49 -0.26 -9.70
N SER A 39 23.37 -1.60 -9.56
CA SER A 39 24.23 -2.52 -10.30
C SER A 39 24.07 -2.33 -11.81
N PRO A 40 25.13 -2.48 -12.61
CA PRO A 40 25.02 -2.50 -14.07
C PRO A 40 24.20 -3.68 -14.60
N LEU A 41 24.04 -4.72 -13.79
CA LEU A 41 23.16 -5.84 -14.09
C LEU A 41 21.79 -5.57 -13.50
N PHE A 42 20.78 -5.46 -14.34
CA PHE A 42 19.40 -5.27 -13.91
C PHE A 42 18.44 -6.16 -14.70
N LEU A 43 17.33 -6.52 -14.06
CA LEU A 43 16.18 -7.11 -14.72
C LEU A 43 15.27 -5.99 -15.20
N GLY A 44 15.02 -5.94 -16.49
CA GLY A 44 14.10 -4.99 -17.11
C GLY A 44 12.84 -5.68 -17.59
N PHE A 45 11.69 -5.03 -17.34
CA PHE A 45 10.40 -5.43 -17.90
C PHE A 45 9.82 -4.19 -18.59
N ASP A 46 9.33 -4.37 -19.82
CA ASP A 46 8.70 -3.31 -20.60
C ASP A 46 7.28 -3.72 -20.98
N SER A 47 6.30 -2.89 -20.69
CA SER A 47 4.91 -3.15 -21.06
C SER A 47 4.67 -3.16 -22.58
N ALA A 48 5.59 -2.59 -23.37
CA ALA A 48 5.53 -2.67 -24.82
C ALA A 48 5.72 -4.09 -25.37
N GLU A 49 6.29 -4.99 -24.56
CA GLU A 49 6.43 -6.41 -24.88
C GLU A 49 5.18 -7.24 -24.52
N LEU A 50 4.19 -6.60 -23.85
CA LEU A 50 2.97 -7.25 -23.39
C LEU A 50 1.77 -6.73 -24.18
N GLU A 51 0.88 -7.64 -24.62
CA GLU A 51 -0.37 -7.28 -25.27
C GLU A 51 -1.39 -6.66 -24.30
N GLU A 52 -1.21 -6.84 -23.00
CA GLU A 52 -2.18 -6.47 -21.96
C GLU A 52 -2.11 -5.00 -21.50
N GLY A 53 -1.11 -4.24 -21.93
CA GLY A 53 -0.89 -2.84 -21.56
C GLY A 53 0.02 -2.67 -20.34
N PRO A 54 -0.13 -1.61 -19.53
CA PRO A 54 0.76 -1.31 -18.41
C PRO A 54 0.81 -2.44 -17.38
N MET A 55 1.98 -2.63 -16.74
CA MET A 55 2.16 -3.66 -15.72
C MET A 55 1.33 -3.41 -14.46
N GLY A 56 0.91 -2.17 -14.26
CA GLY A 56 0.10 -1.72 -13.15
C GLY A 56 -0.03 -0.21 -13.14
N TYR A 57 -0.52 0.30 -12.04
CA TYR A 57 -0.74 1.75 -11.86
C TYR A 57 -0.35 2.19 -10.46
N MET A 58 0.34 3.31 -10.36
CA MET A 58 0.44 4.05 -9.12
C MET A 58 -0.77 4.98 -8.97
N VAL A 59 -1.40 4.90 -7.81
CA VAL A 59 -2.54 5.75 -7.44
C VAL A 59 -2.30 6.21 -6.02
N GLU A 60 -2.30 7.51 -5.80
CA GLU A 60 -2.21 8.06 -4.45
C GLU A 60 -3.48 7.71 -3.66
N ASP A 61 -3.30 7.35 -2.40
CA ASP A 61 -4.37 6.88 -1.52
C ASP A 61 -5.54 7.87 -1.42
N ARG A 62 -5.25 9.18 -1.40
CA ARG A 62 -6.27 10.25 -1.39
C ARG A 62 -7.22 10.19 -2.59
N HIS A 63 -6.73 9.85 -3.79
CA HIS A 63 -7.56 9.73 -5.00
C HIS A 63 -8.38 8.45 -4.99
N LEU A 64 -7.78 7.35 -4.53
CA LEU A 64 -8.46 6.07 -4.41
C LEU A 64 -9.58 6.14 -3.36
N TYR A 65 -9.28 6.72 -2.19
CA TYR A 65 -10.26 6.89 -1.11
C TYR A 65 -11.45 7.77 -1.53
N ALA A 66 -11.18 8.91 -2.19
CA ALA A 66 -12.24 9.79 -2.71
C ALA A 66 -13.12 9.07 -3.73
N ALA A 67 -12.52 8.30 -4.64
CA ALA A 67 -13.24 7.52 -5.66
C ALA A 67 -14.15 6.45 -5.03
N PHE A 68 -13.66 5.74 -4.01
CA PHE A 68 -14.48 4.76 -3.27
C PHE A 68 -15.64 5.42 -2.52
N LEU A 69 -15.40 6.54 -1.83
CA LEU A 69 -16.47 7.27 -1.11
C LEU A 69 -17.56 7.72 -2.09
N GLN A 70 -17.18 8.31 -3.21
CA GLN A 70 -18.12 8.73 -4.23
C GLN A 70 -18.92 7.53 -4.78
N ALA A 71 -18.25 6.45 -5.14
CA ALA A 71 -18.90 5.25 -5.66
C ALA A 71 -19.90 4.66 -4.65
N MET A 72 -19.54 4.60 -3.37
CA MET A 72 -20.44 4.11 -2.31
C MET A 72 -21.67 5.00 -2.13
N GLN A 73 -21.51 6.33 -2.18
CA GLN A 73 -22.60 7.29 -2.04
C GLN A 73 -23.60 7.22 -3.22
N GLU A 74 -23.10 6.95 -4.41
CA GLU A 74 -23.90 6.89 -5.64
C GLU A 74 -24.55 5.51 -5.86
N THR A 75 -24.09 4.46 -5.15
CA THR A 75 -24.57 3.09 -5.35
C THR A 75 -25.77 2.80 -4.48
N ALA A 76 -26.93 2.55 -5.09
CA ALA A 76 -28.12 2.12 -4.37
C ALA A 76 -27.87 0.79 -3.63
N GLY A 77 -28.36 0.70 -2.38
CA GLY A 77 -28.22 -0.49 -1.55
C GLY A 77 -26.94 -0.51 -0.68
N ILE A 78 -26.04 0.47 -0.80
CA ILE A 78 -24.95 0.67 0.13
C ILE A 78 -25.34 1.68 1.19
N THR A 79 -25.16 1.33 2.46
CA THR A 79 -25.32 2.26 3.60
C THR A 79 -23.98 2.46 4.26
N LEU A 80 -23.45 3.68 4.17
CA LEU A 80 -22.19 4.07 4.82
C LEU A 80 -22.51 4.65 6.21
N LEU A 81 -21.92 4.05 7.25
CA LEU A 81 -22.01 4.51 8.63
C LEU A 81 -20.64 5.03 9.07
N SER A 82 -20.39 6.30 8.87
CA SER A 82 -19.13 6.94 9.26
C SER A 82 -19.09 7.23 10.75
N GLY A 83 -17.89 7.17 11.35
CA GLY A 83 -17.68 7.47 12.77
C GLY A 83 -18.14 6.37 13.72
N GLU A 84 -18.53 5.19 13.22
CA GLU A 84 -18.97 4.06 14.03
C GLU A 84 -17.85 3.05 14.23
N THR A 85 -17.88 2.38 15.39
CA THR A 85 -16.97 1.29 15.72
C THR A 85 -17.77 0.06 16.13
N VAL A 86 -17.42 -1.11 15.57
CA VAL A 86 -18.00 -2.39 15.97
C VAL A 86 -17.34 -2.85 17.28
N ILE A 87 -18.13 -2.94 18.36
CA ILE A 87 -17.65 -3.32 19.69
C ILE A 87 -17.98 -4.78 20.06
N ALA A 88 -18.99 -5.37 19.45
CA ALA A 88 -19.37 -6.78 19.66
C ALA A 88 -19.87 -7.42 18.36
N GLN A 89 -19.79 -8.74 18.29
CA GLN A 89 -20.36 -9.55 17.22
C GLN A 89 -20.85 -10.89 17.76
N GLU A 90 -22.02 -11.33 17.32
CA GLU A 90 -22.62 -12.59 17.71
C GLU A 90 -23.05 -13.34 16.44
N VAL A 91 -22.63 -14.60 16.32
CA VAL A 91 -22.96 -15.46 15.20
C VAL A 91 -24.05 -16.43 15.62
N GLY A 92 -25.19 -16.36 14.95
CA GLY A 92 -26.32 -17.26 15.13
C GLY A 92 -26.55 -18.18 13.92
N ALA A 93 -27.50 -19.10 14.03
CA ALA A 93 -27.83 -20.02 12.94
C ALA A 93 -28.33 -19.31 11.67
N GLN A 94 -29.04 -18.19 11.82
CA GLN A 94 -29.65 -17.44 10.71
C GLN A 94 -28.81 -16.27 10.19
N GLY A 95 -27.81 -15.81 10.93
CA GLY A 95 -27.03 -14.65 10.56
C GLY A 95 -26.00 -14.26 11.61
N VAL A 96 -25.49 -13.05 11.49
CA VAL A 96 -24.58 -12.42 12.44
C VAL A 96 -25.15 -11.06 12.86
N THR A 97 -25.03 -10.74 14.14
CA THR A 97 -25.39 -9.42 14.67
C THR A 97 -24.13 -8.71 15.13
N VAL A 98 -23.93 -7.48 14.72
CA VAL A 98 -22.85 -6.61 15.23
C VAL A 98 -23.46 -5.49 16.05
N THR A 99 -22.79 -5.13 17.16
CA THR A 99 -23.16 -3.99 18.01
C THR A 99 -22.14 -2.87 17.78
N LEU A 100 -22.64 -1.69 17.51
CA LEU A 100 -21.87 -0.47 17.33
C LEU A 100 -21.63 0.25 18.67
N ALA A 101 -20.60 1.09 18.74
CA ALA A 101 -20.30 1.90 19.93
C ALA A 101 -21.47 2.84 20.31
N SER A 102 -22.27 3.28 19.35
CA SER A 102 -23.53 4.02 19.57
C SER A 102 -24.64 3.21 20.25
N GLY A 103 -24.44 1.90 20.46
CA GLY A 103 -25.45 0.98 20.99
C GLY A 103 -26.38 0.40 19.93
N LYS A 104 -26.29 0.84 18.67
CA LYS A 104 -27.09 0.30 17.57
C LYS A 104 -26.64 -1.11 17.23
N ALA A 105 -27.61 -2.03 17.04
CA ALA A 105 -27.36 -3.38 16.55
C ALA A 105 -27.73 -3.49 15.06
N ILE A 106 -26.90 -4.21 14.28
CA ILE A 106 -27.11 -4.49 12.86
C ILE A 106 -27.06 -5.98 12.66
N ALA A 107 -28.15 -6.54 12.13
CA ALA A 107 -28.24 -7.95 11.76
C ALA A 107 -27.93 -8.10 10.25
N ALA A 108 -27.13 -9.13 9.91
CA ALA A 108 -26.74 -9.42 8.55
C ALA A 108 -26.63 -10.94 8.30
N ARG A 109 -26.63 -11.34 7.05
CA ARG A 109 -26.39 -12.75 6.66
C ARG A 109 -24.93 -13.14 6.71
N LEU A 110 -24.04 -12.17 6.50
CA LEU A 110 -22.59 -12.33 6.43
C LEU A 110 -21.93 -11.08 7.02
N LEU A 111 -20.86 -11.25 7.79
CA LEU A 111 -19.93 -10.21 8.22
C LEU A 111 -18.64 -10.35 7.45
N VAL A 112 -18.18 -9.27 6.84
CA VAL A 112 -16.86 -9.22 6.17
C VAL A 112 -15.96 -8.28 6.94
N GLY A 113 -14.88 -8.80 7.52
CA GLY A 113 -13.85 -8.02 8.24
C GLY A 113 -12.83 -7.49 7.25
N CYS A 114 -12.85 -6.17 7.04
CA CYS A 114 -11.88 -5.41 6.25
C CYS A 114 -11.19 -4.35 7.13
N ASP A 115 -11.00 -4.66 8.41
CA ASP A 115 -10.65 -3.74 9.49
C ASP A 115 -9.15 -3.73 9.83
N GLY A 116 -8.31 -4.14 8.85
CA GLY A 116 -6.85 -3.98 8.91
C GLY A 116 -6.13 -5.03 9.74
N ARG A 117 -4.82 -4.83 9.92
CA ARG A 117 -3.90 -5.80 10.57
C ARG A 117 -4.29 -6.16 12.00
N GLN A 118 -4.92 -5.25 12.73
CA GLN A 118 -5.38 -5.47 14.11
C GLN A 118 -6.88 -5.82 14.16
N SER A 119 -7.35 -6.58 13.18
CA SER A 119 -8.75 -6.91 12.99
C SER A 119 -9.47 -7.28 14.29
N GLY A 120 -10.39 -6.42 14.72
CA GLY A 120 -11.31 -6.69 15.82
C GLY A 120 -12.31 -7.80 15.46
N VAL A 121 -12.68 -7.90 14.17
CA VAL A 121 -13.55 -8.98 13.66
C VAL A 121 -12.89 -10.33 13.83
N ALA A 122 -11.60 -10.46 13.45
CA ALA A 122 -10.84 -11.70 13.64
C ALA A 122 -10.70 -12.06 15.13
N ALA A 123 -10.33 -11.08 15.96
CA ALA A 123 -10.15 -11.28 17.39
C ALA A 123 -11.44 -11.77 18.07
N ARG A 124 -12.58 -11.11 17.83
CA ARG A 124 -13.88 -11.51 18.38
C ARG A 124 -14.37 -12.86 17.87
N ALA A 125 -13.95 -13.28 16.67
CA ALA A 125 -14.23 -14.61 16.13
C ALA A 125 -13.30 -15.71 16.66
N GLY A 126 -12.35 -15.40 17.56
CA GLY A 126 -11.35 -16.34 18.05
C GLY A 126 -10.39 -16.84 16.97
N ILE A 127 -10.21 -16.08 15.90
CA ILE A 127 -9.27 -16.41 14.81
C ILE A 127 -7.89 -15.91 15.24
N LYS A 128 -6.99 -16.84 15.47
CA LYS A 128 -5.60 -16.53 15.83
C LYS A 128 -4.83 -16.04 14.61
N ARG A 129 -3.75 -15.33 14.86
CA ARG A 129 -2.83 -14.83 13.84
C ARG A 129 -1.42 -15.32 14.12
N THR A 130 -0.74 -15.73 13.07
CA THR A 130 0.70 -16.02 13.08
C THR A 130 1.41 -14.88 12.38
N GLY A 131 2.53 -14.42 12.94
CA GLY A 131 3.30 -13.36 12.34
C GLY A 131 4.53 -13.00 13.15
N TRP A 132 5.40 -12.20 12.53
CA TRP A 132 6.62 -11.66 13.15
C TRP A 132 7.03 -10.36 12.46
N GLY A 133 7.75 -9.52 13.17
CA GLY A 133 8.42 -8.35 12.62
C GLY A 133 9.65 -8.76 11.82
N TYR A 134 9.95 -8.05 10.75
CA TYR A 134 11.17 -8.27 9.98
C TYR A 134 12.40 -7.55 10.56
N GLY A 135 12.24 -6.74 11.62
CA GLY A 135 13.29 -5.86 12.14
C GLY A 135 13.60 -4.73 11.16
N GLN A 136 12.65 -4.41 10.33
CA GLN A 136 12.74 -3.39 9.29
C GLN A 136 11.56 -2.42 9.36
N THR A 137 11.83 -1.17 9.07
CA THR A 137 10.83 -0.10 8.92
C THR A 137 10.97 0.53 7.54
N ALA A 138 9.84 0.70 6.85
CA ALA A 138 9.77 1.44 5.60
C ALA A 138 9.66 2.94 5.88
N LEU A 139 10.57 3.74 5.29
CA LEU A 139 10.52 5.19 5.19
C LEU A 139 9.78 5.52 3.89
N VAL A 140 8.68 6.25 3.99
CA VAL A 140 7.82 6.55 2.84
C VAL A 140 7.66 8.06 2.70
N THR A 141 7.92 8.57 1.50
CA THR A 141 7.71 9.97 1.14
C THR A 141 7.47 10.12 -0.35
N ALA A 142 7.11 11.31 -0.80
CA ALA A 142 7.15 11.69 -2.21
C ALA A 142 8.32 12.63 -2.45
N ILE A 143 8.95 12.49 -3.60
CA ILE A 143 10.00 13.39 -4.08
C ILE A 143 9.63 14.00 -5.42
N HIS A 144 10.06 15.22 -5.66
CA HIS A 144 10.18 15.84 -6.98
C HIS A 144 11.59 15.58 -7.51
N HIS A 145 11.74 15.36 -8.81
CA HIS A 145 13.02 15.16 -9.49
C HIS A 145 13.08 15.88 -10.83
N GLU A 146 14.31 16.22 -11.24
CA GLU A 146 14.58 17.06 -12.40
C GLU A 146 14.17 16.42 -13.73
N LYS A 147 14.50 15.13 -13.94
CA LYS A 147 14.25 14.42 -15.19
C LYS A 147 12.94 13.66 -15.13
N ASN A 148 12.26 13.47 -16.27
CA ASN A 148 11.05 12.69 -16.35
C ASN A 148 11.32 11.21 -16.08
N HIS A 149 10.48 10.56 -15.25
CA HIS A 149 10.58 9.12 -14.93
C HIS A 149 10.08 8.21 -16.05
N GLU A 150 9.40 8.74 -17.07
CA GLU A 150 8.89 7.99 -18.24
C GLU A 150 8.06 6.74 -17.86
N GLY A 151 7.31 6.80 -16.77
CA GLY A 151 6.51 5.67 -16.27
C GLY A 151 7.34 4.49 -15.76
N THR A 152 8.62 4.69 -15.46
CA THR A 152 9.53 3.64 -14.99
C THR A 152 9.50 3.54 -13.46
N ALA A 153 9.21 2.34 -12.93
CA ALA A 153 9.43 1.98 -11.54
C ALA A 153 10.82 1.36 -11.37
N HIS A 154 11.53 1.75 -10.32
CA HIS A 154 12.82 1.19 -9.96
C HIS A 154 12.74 0.46 -8.62
N GLN A 155 13.39 -0.69 -8.54
CA GLN A 155 13.53 -1.52 -7.36
C GLN A 155 15.00 -1.85 -7.14
N PHE A 156 15.58 -1.33 -6.06
CA PHE A 156 16.95 -1.64 -5.67
C PHE A 156 16.95 -2.53 -4.44
N PHE A 157 17.52 -3.72 -4.55
CA PHE A 157 17.72 -4.64 -3.44
C PHE A 157 19.03 -4.30 -2.73
N MET A 158 18.92 -3.58 -1.62
CA MET A 158 20.06 -3.12 -0.84
C MET A 158 20.27 -4.00 0.40
N PRO A 159 21.46 -4.00 1.03
CA PRO A 159 21.77 -4.91 2.14
C PRO A 159 20.83 -4.80 3.36
N ALA A 160 20.35 -3.58 3.67
CA ALA A 160 19.44 -3.35 4.80
C ALA A 160 17.97 -3.61 4.45
N GLY A 161 17.63 -3.55 3.18
CA GLY A 161 16.28 -3.73 2.66
C GLY A 161 16.08 -3.01 1.33
N PRO A 162 14.99 -3.28 0.62
CA PRO A 162 14.75 -2.71 -0.69
C PRO A 162 14.42 -1.21 -0.65
N LEU A 163 14.80 -0.52 -1.74
CA LEU A 163 14.38 0.83 -2.09
C LEU A 163 13.55 0.79 -3.37
N ALA A 164 12.26 1.14 -3.28
CA ALA A 164 11.40 1.32 -4.44
C ALA A 164 11.25 2.81 -4.76
N ILE A 165 11.36 3.15 -6.05
CA ILE A 165 11.14 4.48 -6.62
C ILE A 165 10.01 4.33 -7.62
N LEU A 166 8.82 4.78 -7.26
CA LEU A 166 7.58 4.47 -7.96
C LEU A 166 7.02 5.73 -8.63
N PRO A 167 6.79 5.73 -9.95
CA PRO A 167 6.37 6.91 -10.69
C PRO A 167 5.00 7.41 -10.23
N LEU A 168 4.86 8.72 -9.99
CA LEU A 168 3.60 9.39 -9.71
C LEU A 168 3.17 10.25 -10.90
N ALA A 169 1.92 10.69 -10.92
CA ALA A 169 1.40 11.51 -12.01
C ALA A 169 2.19 12.82 -12.20
N GLY A 170 2.35 13.24 -13.46
CA GLY A 170 3.04 14.48 -13.82
C GLY A 170 4.48 14.33 -14.31
N GLY A 171 5.03 13.11 -14.30
CA GLY A 171 6.36 12.82 -14.91
C GLY A 171 7.57 13.14 -14.01
N HIS A 172 7.44 14.05 -13.05
CA HIS A 172 8.53 14.58 -12.23
C HIS A 172 8.36 14.32 -10.72
N HIS A 173 7.47 13.40 -10.37
CA HIS A 173 7.26 12.99 -8.98
C HIS A 173 7.36 11.49 -8.85
N SER A 174 7.94 11.01 -7.76
CA SER A 174 7.98 9.59 -7.43
C SER A 174 7.68 9.37 -5.95
N SER A 175 6.99 8.29 -5.65
CA SER A 175 6.87 7.79 -4.29
C SER A 175 8.08 6.94 -3.96
N ILE A 176 8.65 7.16 -2.79
CA ILE A 176 9.77 6.40 -2.24
C ILE A 176 9.23 5.46 -1.18
N VAL A 177 9.58 4.19 -1.27
CA VAL A 177 9.41 3.19 -0.21
C VAL A 177 10.80 2.61 0.06
N TRP A 178 11.41 3.07 1.13
CA TRP A 178 12.79 2.76 1.47
C TRP A 178 12.83 1.96 2.78
N SER A 179 13.20 0.70 2.69
CA SER A 179 13.29 -0.20 3.84
C SER A 179 14.70 -0.16 4.45
N GLU A 180 14.76 0.07 5.75
CA GLU A 180 15.99 0.05 6.56
C GLU A 180 15.75 -0.76 7.84
N THR A 181 16.82 -1.08 8.58
CA THR A 181 16.68 -1.63 9.93
C THR A 181 15.91 -0.66 10.82
N ASP A 182 15.18 -1.14 11.81
CA ASP A 182 14.38 -0.29 12.69
C ASP A 182 15.18 0.85 13.31
N GLU A 183 16.43 0.57 13.74
CA GLU A 183 17.35 1.56 14.33
C GLU A 183 17.76 2.64 13.30
N THR A 184 18.19 2.21 12.12
CA THR A 184 18.61 3.11 11.04
C THR A 184 17.45 3.95 10.53
N ALA A 185 16.27 3.35 10.36
CA ALA A 185 15.07 4.06 9.94
C ALA A 185 14.65 5.15 10.94
N ALA A 186 14.72 4.85 12.24
CA ALA A 186 14.42 5.82 13.28
C ALA A 186 15.42 6.99 13.27
N ALA A 187 16.71 6.70 13.09
CA ALA A 187 17.75 7.74 13.00
C ALA A 187 17.52 8.65 11.78
N ILE A 188 17.27 8.07 10.59
CA ILE A 188 17.03 8.81 9.36
C ILE A 188 15.74 9.64 9.45
N GLN A 189 14.67 9.08 10.02
CA GLN A 189 13.40 9.80 10.17
C GLN A 189 13.52 11.03 11.07
N ALA A 190 14.43 11.02 12.03
CA ALA A 190 14.68 12.14 12.95
C ALA A 190 15.52 13.27 12.33
N LEU A 191 16.16 13.06 11.18
CA LEU A 191 16.97 14.07 10.50
C LEU A 191 16.11 15.25 10.00
N PRO A 192 16.66 16.46 9.90
CA PRO A 192 16.10 17.54 9.09
C PRO A 192 15.92 17.12 7.62
N ASP A 193 15.07 17.83 6.87
CA ASP A 193 14.70 17.44 5.50
C ASP A 193 15.88 17.41 4.52
N ASP A 194 16.81 18.34 4.65
CA ASP A 194 18.04 18.41 3.86
C ASP A 194 18.98 17.22 4.15
N GLU A 195 19.21 16.90 5.42
CA GLU A 195 20.01 15.75 5.83
C GLU A 195 19.34 14.42 5.48
N TYR A 196 18.01 14.35 5.52
CA TYR A 196 17.25 13.18 5.04
C TYR A 196 17.49 12.94 3.54
N LEU A 197 17.46 14.01 2.73
CA LEU A 197 17.77 13.91 1.29
C LEU A 197 19.23 13.53 1.04
N GLU A 198 20.17 14.04 1.83
CA GLU A 198 21.57 13.64 1.75
C GLU A 198 21.77 12.14 2.09
N ALA A 199 21.01 11.60 3.03
CA ALA A 199 21.01 10.17 3.33
C ALA A 199 20.37 9.33 2.21
N LEU A 200 19.37 9.87 1.50
CA LEU A 200 18.69 9.19 0.39
C LEU A 200 19.53 9.19 -0.89
N ARG A 201 20.19 10.31 -1.26
CA ARG A 201 20.94 10.49 -2.52
C ARG A 201 21.90 9.35 -2.86
N PRO A 202 22.77 8.85 -1.98
CA PRO A 202 23.70 7.77 -2.29
C PRO A 202 23.01 6.45 -2.63
N ARG A 203 21.75 6.27 -2.21
CA ARG A 203 20.93 5.08 -2.48
C ARG A 203 20.07 5.24 -3.71
N PHE A 204 19.61 6.46 -3.94
CA PHE A 204 18.74 6.82 -5.06
C PHE A 204 19.52 6.87 -6.38
N GLY A 205 20.72 7.47 -6.37
CA GLY A 205 21.55 7.71 -7.55
C GLY A 205 21.13 8.97 -8.33
N ASP A 206 21.86 9.25 -9.44
CA ASP A 206 21.76 10.51 -10.19
C ASP A 206 20.88 10.43 -11.47
N PHE A 207 20.26 9.27 -11.72
CA PHE A 207 19.58 9.01 -13.00
C PHE A 207 18.34 9.89 -13.25
N LEU A 208 17.67 10.38 -12.19
CA LEU A 208 16.58 11.36 -12.27
C LEU A 208 17.01 12.80 -11.99
N GLY A 209 18.32 13.06 -11.83
CA GLY A 209 18.87 14.38 -11.55
C GLY A 209 18.63 14.85 -10.11
N GLU A 210 18.53 16.15 -9.90
CA GLU A 210 18.31 16.72 -8.57
C GLU A 210 16.96 16.31 -7.98
N ILE A 211 16.95 16.03 -6.67
CA ILE A 211 15.77 15.60 -5.93
C ILE A 211 15.44 16.56 -4.78
N GLN A 212 14.14 16.71 -4.52
CA GLN A 212 13.59 17.51 -3.42
C GLN A 212 12.43 16.76 -2.79
N LEU A 213 12.19 16.94 -1.49
CA LEU A 213 10.98 16.41 -0.85
C LEU A 213 9.75 17.12 -1.41
N ALA A 214 8.73 16.32 -1.74
CA ALA A 214 7.45 16.77 -2.27
C ALA A 214 6.26 16.35 -1.40
N GLY A 215 6.50 15.74 -0.25
CA GLY A 215 5.47 15.27 0.67
C GLY A 215 5.98 15.08 2.09
N ALA A 216 5.07 14.79 3.00
CA ALA A 216 5.43 14.43 4.37
C ALA A 216 6.15 13.07 4.40
N ARG A 217 6.96 12.88 5.43
CA ARG A 217 7.69 11.65 5.69
C ARG A 217 6.90 10.77 6.67
N PHE A 218 6.72 9.52 6.32
CA PHE A 218 6.01 8.52 7.12
C PHE A 218 6.90 7.31 7.37
N THR A 219 6.62 6.56 8.43
CA THR A 219 7.28 5.29 8.73
C THR A 219 6.26 4.19 8.96
N TYR A 220 6.58 2.98 8.47
CA TYR A 220 5.74 1.81 8.62
C TYR A 220 6.60 0.61 9.04
N PRO A 221 6.46 0.09 10.28
CA PRO A 221 7.12 -1.15 10.69
C PRO A 221 6.68 -2.32 9.80
N LEU A 222 7.64 -3.07 9.28
CA LEU A 222 7.39 -4.16 8.36
C LEU A 222 7.23 -5.48 9.12
N SER A 223 6.15 -6.20 8.84
CA SER A 223 5.83 -7.45 9.52
C SER A 223 4.99 -8.37 8.64
N LEU A 224 5.14 -9.66 8.84
CA LEU A 224 4.18 -10.66 8.40
C LEU A 224 3.05 -10.77 9.44
N SER A 225 1.84 -10.91 8.98
CA SER A 225 0.69 -11.23 9.82
C SER A 225 -0.32 -12.03 9.01
N LEU A 226 -0.57 -13.27 9.38
CA LEU A 226 -1.44 -14.19 8.68
C LEU A 226 -2.49 -14.74 9.63
N ALA A 227 -3.78 -14.59 9.31
CA ALA A 227 -4.84 -15.23 10.04
C ALA A 227 -4.83 -16.75 9.78
N GLU A 228 -5.05 -17.58 10.81
CA GLU A 228 -5.08 -19.05 10.68
C GLU A 228 -6.16 -19.54 9.71
N ARG A 229 -7.23 -18.77 9.55
CA ARG A 229 -8.30 -19.00 8.60
C ARG A 229 -8.92 -17.69 8.16
N PHE A 230 -9.34 -17.61 6.92
CA PHE A 230 -9.95 -16.41 6.34
C PHE A 230 -11.48 -16.45 6.38
N ILE A 231 -12.03 -17.59 6.69
CA ILE A 231 -13.49 -17.80 6.78
C ILE A 231 -13.86 -18.50 8.07
N ALA A 232 -15.06 -18.19 8.56
CA ALA A 232 -15.74 -18.88 9.66
C ALA A 232 -17.25 -18.84 9.40
N PRO A 233 -18.10 -19.53 10.17
CA PRO A 233 -19.55 -19.42 10.01
C PRO A 233 -20.00 -17.95 9.99
N ARG A 234 -20.67 -17.55 8.91
CA ARG A 234 -21.18 -16.18 8.69
C ARG A 234 -20.12 -15.07 8.70
N LEU A 235 -18.84 -15.40 8.46
CA LEU A 235 -17.73 -14.46 8.54
C LEU A 235 -16.69 -14.74 7.45
N ALA A 236 -16.17 -13.66 6.86
CA ALA A 236 -14.98 -13.67 6.01
C ALA A 236 -14.04 -12.52 6.40
N LEU A 237 -12.73 -12.76 6.31
CA LEU A 237 -11.69 -11.74 6.46
C LEU A 237 -11.10 -11.41 5.07
N VAL A 238 -10.86 -10.12 4.80
CA VAL A 238 -10.36 -9.63 3.52
C VAL A 238 -9.25 -8.61 3.75
N GLY A 239 -8.26 -8.56 2.85
CA GLY A 239 -7.14 -7.62 2.92
C GLY A 239 -6.28 -7.87 4.15
N ASP A 240 -5.79 -6.81 4.78
CA ASP A 240 -4.90 -6.88 5.95
C ASP A 240 -5.54 -7.55 7.17
N ALA A 241 -6.88 -7.61 7.24
CA ALA A 241 -7.58 -8.40 8.24
C ALA A 241 -7.32 -9.91 8.07
N ALA A 242 -7.13 -10.38 6.86
CA ALA A 242 -6.77 -11.76 6.54
C ALA A 242 -5.25 -11.97 6.56
N HIS A 243 -4.49 -11.14 5.84
CA HIS A 243 -3.04 -11.24 5.73
C HIS A 243 -2.39 -9.89 5.50
N GLY A 244 -1.32 -9.62 6.22
CA GLY A 244 -0.40 -8.52 5.97
C GLY A 244 0.97 -9.09 5.63
N VAL A 245 1.53 -8.69 4.50
CA VAL A 245 2.82 -9.17 4.00
C VAL A 245 3.79 -8.00 3.82
N HIS A 246 5.06 -8.31 3.57
CA HIS A 246 6.02 -7.30 3.15
C HIS A 246 5.55 -6.67 1.82
N PRO A 247 5.67 -5.35 1.62
CA PRO A 247 5.18 -4.68 0.41
C PRO A 247 5.95 -5.07 -0.86
N ILE A 248 7.07 -5.79 -0.74
CA ILE A 248 7.94 -6.23 -1.82
C ILE A 248 8.22 -7.71 -1.67
#